data_0feb891c4450752348138755d43ebb61
#
_entry.id   0feb891c4450752348138755d43ebb61
#
_cell.length_a   1.000
_cell.length_b   1.000
_cell.length_c   1.000
_cell.angle_alpha   90.00
_cell.angle_beta   90.00
_cell.angle_gamma   90.00
#
_symmetry.space_group_name_H-M   'P 1'
#
loop_
_entity.id
_entity.type
_entity.pdbx_description
1 polymer ?
#
loop_
_entity_poly.entity_id
_entity_poly.type
_entity_poly.pdbx_seq_one_letter_code
_entity_poly.pdbx_strand_id
1 'polypeptide(L)'
;MSLARQLAERVTAMRYQDLPQEAVHGCKIAVLDTVGVALAGAAEDAAKLVEETLELRPGSGPSLIFGSTRRAGALDAALVNGVAAHALDFDNTAKHLGGHASAVMVPALIAAGEAHGVGGRDLILAHAAGYEVGASIGRCLNPRHSEKGWHPTATIGVLAVAAACAKLLKLTAAQTGTALALATSLAAGHKANFGTMTKPLHAGQCARGGLFAALLARKGFTANPDAFEHKQGYFNLFGVGEVEAARALDGWGTWEIANPGASYKLYPCCYSTHSAVEATLNLVRRHGPFDARQVVRIDSRTHERALAHTDRPDPDSPLAAKFSVQYCVARAALDGRVVLEHFEGDAHRDPAVRDLLRRVHATPYTGKLFADDDPLDAEVTITLADGRSYTEKVDRPLGRAADNAIADEHMKAKFENCAARVLAPAAAAAACRALETLERIGSVRELTTLLEPAGAGAGVRRNHPVRIPSPPPLSQAERGGSSLPF
;
A
#
# COMPACT_ATOMS: atom_id res chain seq x y z
N MET A 1 7.58 -11.47 30.90
CA MET A 1 6.39 -10.66 30.46
C MET A 1 6.18 -10.97 29.00
N SER A 2 4.98 -11.40 28.58
CA SER A 2 4.70 -11.77 27.19
C SER A 2 4.86 -10.59 26.23
N LEU A 3 5.15 -10.84 24.97
CA LEU A 3 5.31 -9.81 23.94
C LEU A 3 4.02 -9.00 23.76
N ALA A 4 2.86 -9.67 23.78
CA ALA A 4 1.55 -9.00 23.70
C ALA A 4 1.42 -7.91 24.77
N ARG A 5 1.81 -8.20 25.99
CA ARG A 5 1.78 -7.23 27.11
C ARG A 5 2.81 -6.11 26.92
N GLN A 6 4.04 -6.44 26.52
CA GLN A 6 5.09 -5.44 26.31
C GLN A 6 4.71 -4.45 25.21
N LEU A 7 4.17 -4.94 24.09
CA LEU A 7 3.67 -4.09 22.99
C LEU A 7 2.47 -3.25 23.46
N ALA A 8 1.53 -3.85 24.21
CA ALA A 8 0.36 -3.14 24.73
C ALA A 8 0.72 -1.98 25.65
N GLU A 9 1.67 -2.18 26.58
CA GLU A 9 2.15 -1.12 27.47
C GLU A 9 2.77 0.03 26.68
N ARG A 10 3.57 -0.27 25.64
CA ARG A 10 4.18 0.73 24.76
C ARG A 10 3.13 1.49 23.93
N VAL A 11 2.20 0.77 23.30
CA VAL A 11 1.11 1.38 22.51
C VAL A 11 0.25 2.29 23.38
N THR A 12 -0.12 1.87 24.59
CA THR A 12 -0.97 2.70 25.46
C THR A 12 -0.23 3.94 25.99
N ALA A 13 1.08 3.85 26.20
CA ALA A 13 1.91 4.98 26.66
C ALA A 13 2.13 6.05 25.59
N MET A 14 2.01 5.75 24.28
CA MET A 14 2.21 6.73 23.19
C MET A 14 1.23 7.90 23.32
N ARG A 15 1.70 9.12 23.08
CA ARG A 15 0.89 10.35 23.06
C ARG A 15 1.17 11.13 21.79
N TYR A 16 0.19 11.89 21.30
CA TYR A 16 0.31 12.65 20.06
C TYR A 16 1.49 13.64 20.09
N GLN A 17 1.73 14.28 21.23
CA GLN A 17 2.86 15.22 21.41
C GLN A 17 4.23 14.55 21.40
N ASP A 18 4.31 13.23 21.51
CA ASP A 18 5.57 12.50 21.44
C ASP A 18 5.97 12.19 19.99
N LEU A 19 5.04 12.37 19.01
CA LEU A 19 5.30 12.16 17.60
C LEU A 19 6.16 13.30 17.03
N PRO A 20 7.32 13.02 16.43
CA PRO A 20 8.05 14.03 15.68
C PRO A 20 7.25 14.50 14.45
N GLN A 21 7.58 15.67 13.92
CA GLN A 21 6.86 16.24 12.78
C GLN A 21 6.88 15.33 11.55
N GLU A 22 8.00 14.66 11.31
CA GLU A 22 8.18 13.72 10.20
C GLU A 22 7.24 12.52 10.33
N ALA A 23 6.99 12.01 11.54
CA ALA A 23 6.03 10.92 11.75
C ALA A 23 4.59 11.40 11.54
N VAL A 24 4.24 12.60 12.02
CA VAL A 24 2.92 13.21 11.77
C VAL A 24 2.71 13.41 10.28
N HIS A 25 3.71 13.96 9.57
CA HIS A 25 3.67 14.15 8.13
C HIS A 25 3.53 12.82 7.40
N GLY A 26 4.37 11.83 7.72
CA GLY A 26 4.31 10.49 7.12
C GLY A 26 2.94 9.83 7.29
N CYS A 27 2.33 9.94 8.48
CA CYS A 27 0.96 9.44 8.71
C CYS A 27 -0.06 10.15 7.82
N LYS A 28 0.01 11.48 7.69
CA LYS A 28 -0.92 12.25 6.84
C LYS A 28 -0.82 11.86 5.38
N ILE A 29 0.40 11.76 4.84
CA ILE A 29 0.63 11.32 3.46
C ILE A 29 0.15 9.88 3.25
N ALA A 30 0.38 8.97 4.21
CA ALA A 30 -0.09 7.60 4.13
C ALA A 30 -1.63 7.49 4.14
N VAL A 31 -2.29 8.30 4.95
CA VAL A 31 -3.77 8.38 4.98
C VAL A 31 -4.31 8.98 3.67
N LEU A 32 -3.70 10.07 3.18
CA LEU A 32 -4.06 10.71 1.92
C LEU A 32 -3.95 9.73 0.75
N ASP A 33 -2.81 9.05 0.63
CA ASP A 33 -2.56 8.02 -0.39
C ASP A 33 -3.62 6.92 -0.36
N THR A 34 -3.84 6.35 0.83
CA THR A 34 -4.75 5.22 1.00
C THR A 34 -6.20 5.61 0.72
N VAL A 35 -6.66 6.78 1.19
CA VAL A 35 -8.02 7.27 0.92
C VAL A 35 -8.21 7.51 -0.58
N GLY A 36 -7.24 8.16 -1.24
CA GLY A 36 -7.32 8.39 -2.69
C GLY A 36 -7.42 7.07 -3.47
N VAL A 37 -6.52 6.13 -3.18
CA VAL A 37 -6.52 4.81 -3.84
C VAL A 37 -7.80 4.03 -3.55
N ALA A 38 -8.34 4.12 -2.31
CA ALA A 38 -9.59 3.45 -1.95
C ALA A 38 -10.81 4.03 -2.69
N LEU A 39 -10.87 5.35 -2.89
CA LEU A 39 -11.92 5.97 -3.70
C LEU A 39 -11.90 5.44 -5.13
N ALA A 40 -10.72 5.38 -5.76
CA ALA A 40 -10.59 4.81 -7.10
C ALA A 40 -10.90 3.32 -7.13
N GLY A 41 -10.42 2.56 -6.14
CA GLY A 41 -10.61 1.11 -6.04
C GLY A 41 -12.03 0.68 -5.67
N ALA A 42 -12.87 1.58 -5.18
CA ALA A 42 -14.28 1.31 -4.91
C ALA A 42 -15.08 0.96 -6.19
N ALA A 43 -14.57 1.37 -7.35
CA ALA A 43 -15.16 1.03 -8.65
C ALA A 43 -14.76 -0.37 -9.15
N GLU A 44 -13.78 -1.03 -8.52
CA GLU A 44 -13.30 -2.35 -8.91
C GLU A 44 -14.26 -3.47 -8.50
N ASP A 45 -14.33 -4.52 -9.31
CA ASP A 45 -15.23 -5.66 -9.08
C ASP A 45 -15.00 -6.33 -7.72
N ALA A 46 -13.75 -6.41 -7.26
CA ALA A 46 -13.44 -6.99 -5.96
C ALA A 46 -14.15 -6.28 -4.79
N ALA A 47 -14.21 -4.94 -4.82
CA ALA A 47 -14.91 -4.17 -3.78
C ALA A 47 -16.42 -4.29 -3.91
N LYS A 48 -16.96 -4.20 -5.16
CA LYS A 48 -18.39 -4.33 -5.43
C LYS A 48 -18.94 -5.69 -5.01
N LEU A 49 -18.30 -6.79 -5.42
CA LEU A 49 -18.74 -8.14 -5.08
C LEU A 49 -18.76 -8.38 -3.57
N VAL A 50 -17.76 -7.84 -2.83
CA VAL A 50 -17.76 -7.94 -1.36
C VAL A 50 -18.91 -7.13 -0.77
N GLU A 51 -19.15 -5.90 -1.24
CA GLU A 51 -20.24 -5.06 -0.78
C GLU A 51 -21.61 -5.70 -1.03
N GLU A 52 -21.83 -6.24 -2.24
CA GLU A 52 -23.05 -6.96 -2.61
C GLU A 52 -23.28 -8.21 -1.75
N THR A 53 -22.22 -8.98 -1.49
CA THR A 53 -22.29 -10.21 -0.67
C THR A 53 -22.68 -9.93 0.79
N LEU A 54 -22.38 -8.74 1.30
CA LEU A 54 -22.75 -8.35 2.67
C LEU A 54 -24.24 -8.00 2.82
N GLU A 55 -24.97 -7.81 1.72
CA GLU A 55 -26.41 -7.47 1.71
C GLU A 55 -26.75 -6.29 2.66
N LEU A 56 -25.90 -5.27 2.62
CA LEU A 56 -26.00 -4.14 3.55
C LEU A 56 -27.33 -3.38 3.39
N ARG A 57 -28.05 -3.25 4.51
CA ARG A 57 -29.28 -2.44 4.55
C ARG A 57 -28.93 -0.95 4.54
N PRO A 58 -29.71 -0.10 3.81
CA PRO A 58 -29.55 1.35 3.89
C PRO A 58 -29.59 1.85 5.35
N GLY A 59 -28.63 2.69 5.74
CA GLY A 59 -28.57 3.25 7.09
C GLY A 59 -28.18 2.27 8.19
N SER A 60 -27.59 1.12 7.87
CA SER A 60 -27.21 0.07 8.82
C SER A 60 -26.10 0.46 9.82
N GLY A 61 -25.49 1.64 9.66
CA GLY A 61 -24.45 2.10 10.60
C GLY A 61 -23.89 3.48 10.26
N PRO A 62 -22.92 3.96 11.04
CA PRO A 62 -22.37 5.30 10.91
C PRO A 62 -21.27 5.43 9.85
N SER A 63 -20.63 4.32 9.43
CA SER A 63 -19.35 4.35 8.71
C SER A 63 -19.54 4.34 7.20
N LEU A 64 -18.92 5.28 6.49
CA LEU A 64 -19.03 5.46 5.05
C LEU A 64 -18.42 4.27 4.28
N ILE A 65 -19.14 3.76 3.28
CA ILE A 65 -18.59 2.94 2.21
C ILE A 65 -18.03 3.88 1.14
N PHE A 66 -16.72 3.86 0.92
CA PHE A 66 -16.04 4.73 -0.03
C PHE A 66 -16.60 4.54 -1.44
N GLY A 67 -16.65 5.62 -2.20
CA GLY A 67 -17.22 5.61 -3.55
C GLY A 67 -18.75 5.61 -3.60
N SER A 68 -19.43 5.69 -2.46
CA SER A 68 -20.88 5.72 -2.36
C SER A 68 -21.37 6.72 -1.30
N THR A 69 -22.69 6.92 -1.22
CA THR A 69 -23.33 7.62 -0.10
C THR A 69 -23.82 6.67 0.99
N ARG A 70 -23.52 5.38 0.84
CA ARG A 70 -24.00 4.34 1.76
C ARG A 70 -23.12 4.28 3.00
N ARG A 71 -23.77 3.96 4.11
CA ARG A 71 -23.13 3.79 5.42
C ARG A 71 -23.49 2.44 6.01
N ALA A 72 -22.54 1.82 6.69
CA ALA A 72 -22.64 0.49 7.26
C ALA A 72 -22.11 0.44 8.71
N GLY A 73 -22.19 -0.69 9.35
CA GLY A 73 -21.48 -0.97 10.58
C GLY A 73 -19.96 -0.86 10.35
N ALA A 74 -19.21 -0.45 11.38
CA ALA A 74 -17.78 -0.20 11.27
C ALA A 74 -16.98 -1.41 10.74
N LEU A 75 -17.39 -2.64 11.12
CA LEU A 75 -16.73 -3.86 10.66
C LEU A 75 -16.92 -4.11 9.16
N ASP A 76 -18.12 -3.85 8.64
CA ASP A 76 -18.43 -4.07 7.24
C ASP A 76 -17.83 -2.96 6.38
N ALA A 77 -17.88 -1.70 6.84
CA ALA A 77 -17.20 -0.60 6.19
C ALA A 77 -15.68 -0.81 6.14
N ALA A 78 -15.07 -1.30 7.22
CA ALA A 78 -13.63 -1.63 7.23
C ALA A 78 -13.29 -2.74 6.21
N LEU A 79 -14.15 -3.76 6.08
CA LEU A 79 -13.96 -4.82 5.09
C LEU A 79 -14.01 -4.28 3.66
N VAL A 80 -15.11 -3.61 3.28
CA VAL A 80 -15.31 -3.13 1.91
C VAL A 80 -14.25 -2.10 1.53
N ASN A 81 -14.01 -1.11 2.41
CA ASN A 81 -13.03 -0.07 2.16
C ASN A 81 -11.59 -0.60 2.15
N GLY A 82 -11.29 -1.64 2.94
CA GLY A 82 -9.99 -2.32 2.92
C GLY A 82 -9.75 -3.09 1.61
N VAL A 83 -10.78 -3.72 1.05
CA VAL A 83 -10.71 -4.31 -0.29
C VAL A 83 -10.49 -3.22 -1.33
N ALA A 84 -11.24 -2.14 -1.28
CA ALA A 84 -11.10 -1.01 -2.20
C ALA A 84 -9.70 -0.38 -2.13
N ALA A 85 -9.15 -0.19 -0.92
CA ALA A 85 -7.82 0.38 -0.72
C ALA A 85 -6.70 -0.43 -1.39
N HIS A 86 -6.89 -1.73 -1.56
CA HIS A 86 -5.87 -2.63 -2.13
C HIS A 86 -6.21 -3.18 -3.52
N ALA A 87 -7.41 -2.92 -4.04
CA ALA A 87 -7.89 -3.48 -5.33
C ALA A 87 -7.03 -3.06 -6.52
N LEU A 88 -6.50 -1.85 -6.51
CA LEU A 88 -5.67 -1.30 -7.59
C LEU A 88 -4.19 -1.67 -7.46
N ASP A 89 -3.77 -2.23 -6.33
CA ASP A 89 -2.34 -2.45 -6.00
C ASP A 89 -1.49 -1.18 -6.15
N PHE A 90 -2.09 -0.03 -5.82
CA PHE A 90 -1.51 1.32 -5.99
C PHE A 90 -1.23 2.02 -4.65
N ASP A 91 -1.58 1.39 -3.56
CA ASP A 91 -1.37 1.81 -2.18
C ASP A 91 0.08 1.60 -1.71
N ASN A 92 0.47 2.34 -0.67
CA ASN A 92 1.82 2.33 -0.11
C ASN A 92 2.18 1.01 0.60
N THR A 93 3.49 0.82 0.79
CA THR A 93 4.03 -0.36 1.50
C THR A 93 4.92 0.07 2.66
N ALA A 94 5.10 -0.82 3.65
CA ALA A 94 5.97 -0.67 4.80
C ALA A 94 7.12 -1.69 4.75
N LYS A 95 8.35 -1.21 4.92
CA LYS A 95 9.56 -2.04 4.75
C LYS A 95 9.59 -3.23 5.71
N HIS A 96 9.57 -2.98 7.02
CA HIS A 96 9.71 -4.06 7.99
C HIS A 96 8.45 -4.93 8.12
N LEU A 97 7.24 -4.35 8.05
CA LEU A 97 6.02 -5.15 7.94
C LEU A 97 6.08 -6.05 6.69
N GLY A 98 6.74 -5.61 5.62
CA GLY A 98 6.89 -6.37 4.38
C GLY A 98 5.63 -6.40 3.51
N GLY A 99 4.74 -5.41 3.68
CA GLY A 99 3.45 -5.36 3.01
C GLY A 99 2.77 -3.99 3.10
N HIS A 100 1.47 -3.96 2.90
CA HIS A 100 0.65 -2.77 2.71
C HIS A 100 -0.03 -2.33 4.01
N ALA A 101 0.74 -1.71 4.90
CA ALA A 101 0.29 -1.37 6.26
C ALA A 101 -0.90 -0.42 6.29
N SER A 102 -0.87 0.65 5.50
CA SER A 102 -1.93 1.67 5.52
C SER A 102 -3.22 1.20 4.89
N ALA A 103 -3.16 0.34 3.84
CA ALA A 103 -4.35 -0.22 3.20
C ALA A 103 -5.22 -1.04 4.15
N VAL A 104 -4.63 -1.63 5.18
CA VAL A 104 -5.38 -2.39 6.19
C VAL A 104 -5.79 -1.52 7.39
N MET A 105 -4.94 -0.56 7.78
CA MET A 105 -5.20 0.27 8.97
C MET A 105 -6.16 1.42 8.70
N VAL A 106 -5.96 2.19 7.63
CA VAL A 106 -6.72 3.42 7.37
C VAL A 106 -8.22 3.15 7.24
N PRO A 107 -8.68 2.13 6.47
CA PRO A 107 -10.10 1.79 6.41
C PRO A 107 -10.71 1.44 7.77
N ALA A 108 -10.01 0.66 8.59
CA ALA A 108 -10.46 0.29 9.93
C ALA A 108 -10.52 1.51 10.87
N LEU A 109 -9.49 2.39 10.82
CA LEU A 109 -9.42 3.60 11.63
C LEU A 109 -10.48 4.62 11.27
N ILE A 110 -10.75 4.83 9.97
CA ILE A 110 -11.81 5.74 9.53
C ILE A 110 -13.17 5.20 9.94
N ALA A 111 -13.44 3.91 9.68
CA ALA A 111 -14.72 3.30 10.04
C ALA A 111 -14.99 3.33 11.56
N ALA A 112 -13.99 2.98 12.36
CA ALA A 112 -14.09 3.07 13.82
C ALA A 112 -14.14 4.51 14.31
N GLY A 113 -13.40 5.42 13.68
CA GLY A 113 -13.39 6.84 14.01
C GLY A 113 -14.75 7.51 13.84
N GLU A 114 -15.46 7.20 12.75
CA GLU A 114 -16.84 7.67 12.56
C GLU A 114 -17.79 7.09 13.60
N ALA A 115 -17.67 5.79 13.88
CA ALA A 115 -18.55 5.12 14.84
C ALA A 115 -18.37 5.63 16.28
N HIS A 116 -17.22 6.20 16.60
CA HIS A 116 -16.86 6.61 17.96
C HIS A 116 -16.56 8.11 18.10
N GLY A 117 -16.77 8.94 17.07
CA GLY A 117 -16.59 10.39 17.14
C GLY A 117 -15.15 10.83 17.37
N VAL A 118 -14.19 10.14 16.75
CA VAL A 118 -12.76 10.37 16.95
C VAL A 118 -12.27 11.52 16.07
N GLY A 119 -11.34 12.34 16.57
CA GLY A 119 -10.69 13.42 15.83
C GLY A 119 -9.42 12.99 15.08
N GLY A 120 -8.92 13.88 14.23
CA GLY A 120 -7.78 13.59 13.37
C GLY A 120 -6.46 13.32 14.11
N ARG A 121 -6.21 13.98 15.24
CA ARG A 121 -5.00 13.70 16.07
C ARG A 121 -5.00 12.28 16.62
N ASP A 122 -6.15 11.81 17.09
CA ASP A 122 -6.29 10.43 17.58
C ASP A 122 -6.11 9.43 16.43
N LEU A 123 -6.58 9.75 15.21
CA LEU A 123 -6.39 8.93 14.03
C LEU A 123 -4.91 8.84 13.65
N ILE A 124 -4.18 9.96 13.59
CA ILE A 124 -2.74 10.00 13.31
C ILE A 124 -1.96 9.17 14.33
N LEU A 125 -2.24 9.37 15.62
CA LEU A 125 -1.58 8.64 16.70
C LEU A 125 -1.85 7.13 16.60
N ALA A 126 -3.08 6.75 16.31
CA ALA A 126 -3.47 5.35 16.14
C ALA A 126 -2.78 4.70 14.94
N HIS A 127 -2.69 5.42 13.80
CA HIS A 127 -1.96 4.94 12.63
C HIS A 127 -0.48 4.73 12.94
N ALA A 128 0.18 5.69 13.60
CA ALA A 128 1.58 5.54 14.02
C ALA A 128 1.78 4.33 14.95
N ALA A 129 0.89 4.13 15.93
CA ALA A 129 0.97 3.01 16.87
C ALA A 129 0.85 1.65 16.16
N GLY A 130 -0.09 1.52 15.22
CA GLY A 130 -0.22 0.31 14.42
C GLY A 130 0.98 0.08 13.50
N TYR A 131 1.53 1.14 12.94
CA TYR A 131 2.71 1.07 12.08
C TYR A 131 3.92 0.53 12.85
N GLU A 132 4.16 1.02 14.09
CA GLU A 132 5.20 0.51 14.97
C GLU A 132 5.02 -0.97 15.32
N VAL A 133 3.80 -1.41 15.67
CA VAL A 133 3.54 -2.82 15.98
C VAL A 133 3.74 -3.70 14.75
N GLY A 134 3.25 -3.28 13.58
CA GLY A 134 3.45 -4.02 12.34
C GLY A 134 4.93 -4.20 11.98
N ALA A 135 5.72 -3.15 12.12
CA ALA A 135 7.17 -3.19 11.91
C ALA A 135 7.86 -4.09 12.95
N SER A 136 7.48 -3.98 14.21
CA SER A 136 8.01 -4.81 15.31
C SER A 136 7.87 -6.30 15.02
N ILE A 137 6.67 -6.74 14.66
CA ILE A 137 6.42 -8.16 14.33
C ILE A 137 7.12 -8.54 13.02
N GLY A 138 7.13 -7.64 12.04
CA GLY A 138 7.80 -7.87 10.76
C GLY A 138 9.31 -8.07 10.89
N ARG A 139 9.99 -7.36 11.79
CA ARG A 139 11.43 -7.56 12.08
C ARG A 139 11.74 -8.98 12.60
N CYS A 140 10.78 -9.62 13.28
CA CYS A 140 10.94 -10.99 13.76
C CYS A 140 10.76 -12.04 12.65
N LEU A 141 9.91 -11.76 11.67
CA LEU A 141 9.42 -12.76 10.73
C LEU A 141 9.99 -12.63 9.32
N ASN A 142 10.12 -11.38 8.81
CA ASN A 142 10.56 -11.14 7.44
C ASN A 142 12.09 -11.18 7.29
N PRO A 143 12.62 -11.52 6.10
CA PRO A 143 11.87 -11.82 4.84
C PRO A 143 11.35 -13.27 4.75
N ARG A 144 11.82 -14.19 5.61
CA ARG A 144 11.54 -15.63 5.53
C ARG A 144 10.05 -15.96 5.53
N HIS A 145 9.24 -15.21 6.30
CA HIS A 145 7.79 -15.34 6.34
C HIS A 145 7.15 -15.11 4.96
N SER A 146 7.52 -14.03 4.29
CA SER A 146 7.07 -13.73 2.93
C SER A 146 7.60 -14.74 1.90
N GLU A 147 8.84 -15.20 2.05
CA GLU A 147 9.45 -16.20 1.17
C GLU A 147 8.77 -17.56 1.29
N LYS A 148 8.33 -17.94 2.50
CA LYS A 148 7.54 -19.17 2.73
C LYS A 148 6.18 -19.16 2.03
N GLY A 149 5.70 -17.98 1.61
CA GLY A 149 4.47 -17.84 0.86
C GLY A 149 3.34 -17.12 1.62
N TRP A 150 3.56 -16.66 2.83
CA TRP A 150 2.59 -15.84 3.55
C TRP A 150 2.48 -14.44 2.95
N HIS A 151 1.30 -13.84 3.06
CA HIS A 151 1.07 -12.45 2.69
C HIS A 151 1.18 -11.54 3.93
N PRO A 152 2.33 -10.87 4.17
CA PRO A 152 2.55 -10.10 5.40
C PRO A 152 1.50 -9.01 5.63
N THR A 153 0.96 -8.41 4.56
CA THR A 153 -0.15 -7.45 4.62
C THR A 153 -1.32 -7.97 5.47
N ALA A 154 -1.63 -9.25 5.33
CA ALA A 154 -2.75 -9.86 6.03
C ALA A 154 -2.32 -10.50 7.36
N THR A 155 -1.23 -11.25 7.34
CA THR A 155 -0.81 -12.05 8.49
C THR A 155 -0.15 -11.22 9.60
N ILE A 156 0.59 -10.17 9.25
CA ILE A 156 1.18 -9.22 10.19
C ILE A 156 0.28 -7.99 10.35
N GLY A 157 -0.33 -7.53 9.24
CA GLY A 157 -1.16 -6.35 9.24
C GLY A 157 -2.35 -6.42 10.18
N VAL A 158 -2.94 -7.61 10.43
CA VAL A 158 -4.05 -7.76 11.38
C VAL A 158 -3.65 -7.37 12.80
N LEU A 159 -2.39 -7.59 13.18
CA LEU A 159 -1.83 -7.19 14.48
C LEU A 159 -1.64 -5.66 14.52
N ALA A 160 -1.16 -5.08 13.41
CA ALA A 160 -1.05 -3.64 13.25
C ALA A 160 -2.42 -2.95 13.38
N VAL A 161 -3.45 -3.48 12.71
CA VAL A 161 -4.84 -2.96 12.80
C VAL A 161 -5.37 -3.09 14.22
N ALA A 162 -5.15 -4.23 14.90
CA ALA A 162 -5.60 -4.44 16.27
C ALA A 162 -4.96 -3.41 17.24
N ALA A 163 -3.65 -3.15 17.10
CA ALA A 163 -2.96 -2.13 17.88
C ALA A 163 -3.47 -0.72 17.58
N ALA A 164 -3.62 -0.39 16.29
CA ALA A 164 -4.13 0.91 15.84
C ALA A 164 -5.54 1.18 16.38
N CYS A 165 -6.46 0.20 16.24
CA CYS A 165 -7.83 0.31 16.75
C CYS A 165 -7.88 0.34 18.29
N ALA A 166 -7.02 -0.43 18.98
CA ALA A 166 -6.92 -0.37 20.43
C ALA A 166 -6.50 1.03 20.90
N LYS A 167 -5.51 1.64 20.21
CA LYS A 167 -5.08 3.01 20.50
C LYS A 167 -6.18 4.03 20.22
N LEU A 168 -6.84 3.95 19.08
CA LEU A 168 -7.95 4.82 18.68
C LEU A 168 -9.09 4.79 19.71
N LEU A 169 -9.44 3.59 20.15
CA LEU A 169 -10.54 3.34 21.10
C LEU A 169 -10.14 3.55 22.56
N LYS A 170 -8.90 3.99 22.83
CA LYS A 170 -8.34 4.28 24.16
C LYS A 170 -8.45 3.08 25.12
N LEU A 171 -8.16 1.87 24.61
CA LEU A 171 -8.16 0.65 25.40
C LEU A 171 -7.03 0.68 26.46
N THR A 172 -7.27 0.02 27.59
CA THR A 172 -6.22 -0.19 28.61
C THR A 172 -5.13 -1.12 28.08
N ALA A 173 -3.97 -1.15 28.74
CA ALA A 173 -2.88 -2.05 28.36
C ALA A 173 -3.31 -3.53 28.40
N ALA A 174 -4.12 -3.93 29.38
CA ALA A 174 -4.67 -5.28 29.46
C ALA A 174 -5.58 -5.60 28.26
N GLN A 175 -6.50 -4.70 27.91
CA GLN A 175 -7.38 -4.86 26.75
C GLN A 175 -6.59 -4.84 25.43
N THR A 176 -5.59 -3.97 25.30
CA THR A 176 -4.71 -3.90 24.11
C THR A 176 -3.94 -5.21 23.95
N GLY A 177 -3.37 -5.77 25.03
CA GLY A 177 -2.71 -7.06 25.00
C GLY A 177 -3.65 -8.19 24.56
N THR A 178 -4.88 -8.18 25.06
CA THR A 178 -5.93 -9.12 24.65
C THR A 178 -6.29 -8.96 23.16
N ALA A 179 -6.41 -7.72 22.66
CA ALA A 179 -6.68 -7.46 21.24
C ALA A 179 -5.57 -8.01 20.33
N LEU A 180 -4.30 -7.79 20.71
CA LEU A 180 -3.15 -8.33 20.01
C LEU A 180 -3.15 -9.86 20.01
N ALA A 181 -3.40 -10.48 21.16
CA ALA A 181 -3.48 -11.94 21.29
C ALA A 181 -4.64 -12.54 20.46
N LEU A 182 -5.81 -11.90 20.43
CA LEU A 182 -6.93 -12.30 19.57
C LEU A 182 -6.57 -12.20 18.09
N ALA A 183 -5.89 -11.12 17.70
CA ALA A 183 -5.51 -10.88 16.30
C ALA A 183 -4.56 -11.95 15.74
N THR A 184 -3.74 -12.62 16.59
CA THR A 184 -2.92 -13.76 16.16
C THR A 184 -3.74 -14.89 15.56
N SER A 185 -4.95 -15.13 16.09
CA SER A 185 -5.87 -16.17 15.61
C SER A 185 -6.68 -15.76 14.37
N LEU A 186 -6.62 -14.49 13.98
CA LEU A 186 -7.27 -13.95 12.80
C LEU A 186 -6.30 -13.73 11.64
N ALA A 187 -5.02 -14.03 11.85
CA ALA A 187 -3.99 -13.93 10.84
C ALA A 187 -4.16 -14.99 9.75
N ALA A 188 -4.40 -14.56 8.52
CA ALA A 188 -4.59 -15.45 7.37
C ALA A 188 -4.23 -14.75 6.06
N GLY A 189 -3.89 -15.55 5.04
CA GLY A 189 -3.61 -15.08 3.68
C GLY A 189 -2.25 -15.53 3.16
N HIS A 190 -2.24 -15.99 1.90
CA HIS A 190 -1.04 -16.52 1.27
C HIS A 190 -0.86 -16.00 -0.17
N LYS A 191 0.38 -16.02 -0.66
CA LYS A 191 0.77 -15.42 -1.94
C LYS A 191 0.31 -16.20 -3.17
N ALA A 192 -0.13 -17.46 -3.03
CA ALA A 192 -0.65 -18.22 -4.16
C ALA A 192 -1.87 -17.55 -4.83
N ASN A 193 -2.58 -16.67 -4.12
CA ASN A 193 -3.69 -15.89 -4.65
C ASN A 193 -3.28 -14.52 -5.23
N PHE A 194 -1.99 -14.24 -5.37
CA PHE A 194 -1.57 -12.99 -6.00
C PHE A 194 -1.96 -12.96 -7.49
N GLY A 195 -2.44 -11.80 -7.93
CA GLY A 195 -2.98 -11.62 -9.26
C GLY A 195 -4.47 -12.02 -9.39
N THR A 196 -5.15 -12.26 -8.27
CA THR A 196 -6.61 -12.49 -8.21
C THR A 196 -7.28 -11.50 -7.24
N MET A 197 -8.61 -11.42 -7.28
CA MET A 197 -9.41 -10.60 -6.35
C MET A 197 -9.24 -11.02 -4.88
N THR A 198 -8.71 -12.21 -4.62
CA THR A 198 -8.44 -12.68 -3.26
C THR A 198 -7.31 -11.89 -2.59
N LYS A 199 -6.37 -11.33 -3.37
CA LYS A 199 -5.31 -10.49 -2.78
C LYS A 199 -5.88 -9.25 -2.08
N PRO A 200 -6.70 -8.38 -2.69
CA PRO A 200 -7.36 -7.28 -1.99
C PRO A 200 -8.35 -7.73 -0.91
N LEU A 201 -9.00 -8.88 -1.06
CA LEU A 201 -9.83 -9.44 0.01
C LEU A 201 -9.03 -9.69 1.29
N HIS A 202 -7.77 -10.13 1.19
CA HIS A 202 -6.89 -10.26 2.36
C HIS A 202 -6.78 -8.95 3.14
N ALA A 203 -6.64 -7.81 2.45
CA ALA A 203 -6.54 -6.49 3.12
C ALA A 203 -7.86 -6.11 3.82
N GLY A 204 -8.98 -6.31 3.17
CA GLY A 204 -10.30 -6.05 3.77
C GLY A 204 -10.56 -6.92 5.00
N GLN A 205 -10.31 -8.22 4.92
CA GLN A 205 -10.47 -9.13 6.06
C GLN A 205 -9.50 -8.78 7.21
N CYS A 206 -8.31 -8.34 6.88
CA CYS A 206 -7.34 -7.85 7.85
C CYS A 206 -7.85 -6.60 8.58
N ALA A 207 -8.37 -5.60 7.85
CA ALA A 207 -8.96 -4.39 8.41
C ALA A 207 -10.13 -4.71 9.36
N ARG A 208 -11.06 -5.55 8.89
CA ARG A 208 -12.19 -6.04 9.72
C ARG A 208 -11.71 -6.83 10.94
N GLY A 209 -10.79 -7.78 10.73
CA GLY A 209 -10.32 -8.70 11.79
C GLY A 209 -9.62 -7.98 12.94
N GLY A 210 -8.71 -7.05 12.64
CA GLY A 210 -8.02 -6.28 13.67
C GLY A 210 -8.96 -5.36 14.44
N LEU A 211 -9.90 -4.67 13.75
CA LEU A 211 -10.94 -3.88 14.40
C LEU A 211 -11.85 -4.77 15.28
N PHE A 212 -12.23 -5.94 14.79
CA PHE A 212 -13.05 -6.89 15.54
C PHE A 212 -12.34 -7.36 16.83
N ALA A 213 -11.04 -7.68 16.74
CA ALA A 213 -10.24 -8.05 17.91
C ALA A 213 -10.21 -6.93 18.97
N ALA A 214 -10.04 -5.67 18.57
CA ALA A 214 -10.07 -4.53 19.47
C ALA A 214 -11.45 -4.34 20.13
N LEU A 215 -12.52 -4.46 19.36
CA LEU A 215 -13.90 -4.35 19.88
C LEU A 215 -14.26 -5.49 20.84
N LEU A 216 -13.83 -6.72 20.57
CA LEU A 216 -14.01 -7.87 21.48
C LEU A 216 -13.26 -7.65 22.79
N ALA A 217 -11.99 -7.27 22.72
CA ALA A 217 -11.18 -6.99 23.91
C ALA A 217 -11.78 -5.88 24.78
N ARG A 218 -12.31 -4.83 24.15
CA ARG A 218 -13.04 -3.74 24.83
C ARG A 218 -14.23 -4.26 25.63
N LYS A 219 -14.88 -5.32 25.15
CA LYS A 219 -16.04 -5.94 25.80
C LYS A 219 -15.67 -7.03 26.82
N GLY A 220 -14.37 -7.25 27.07
CA GLY A 220 -13.89 -8.24 28.05
C GLY A 220 -13.74 -9.66 27.49
N PHE A 221 -13.68 -9.82 26.17
CA PHE A 221 -13.36 -11.12 25.59
C PHE A 221 -11.94 -11.55 25.99
N THR A 222 -11.68 -12.84 26.11
CA THR A 222 -10.42 -13.37 26.64
C THR A 222 -9.54 -13.98 25.53
N ALA A 223 -8.23 -13.96 25.74
CA ALA A 223 -7.25 -14.62 24.89
C ALA A 223 -6.07 -15.10 25.74
N ASN A 224 -5.28 -16.03 25.22
CA ASN A 224 -4.03 -16.45 25.86
C ASN A 224 -3.02 -15.29 25.79
N PRO A 225 -2.51 -14.78 26.92
CA PRO A 225 -1.54 -13.69 26.93
C PRO A 225 -0.22 -14.05 26.23
N ASP A 226 0.13 -15.35 26.13
CA ASP A 226 1.34 -15.87 25.51
C ASP A 226 1.11 -16.31 24.05
N ALA A 227 0.04 -15.83 23.39
CA ALA A 227 -0.34 -16.25 22.03
C ALA A 227 0.76 -16.07 20.98
N PHE A 228 1.71 -15.16 21.18
CA PHE A 228 2.84 -14.98 20.29
C PHE A 228 3.90 -16.08 20.47
N GLU A 229 4.35 -16.32 21.71
CA GLU A 229 5.50 -17.14 22.03
C GLU A 229 5.14 -18.61 22.34
N HIS A 230 3.86 -18.89 22.57
CA HIS A 230 3.42 -20.25 22.89
C HIS A 230 3.88 -21.26 21.82
N LYS A 231 4.23 -22.48 22.22
CA LYS A 231 4.69 -23.56 21.30
C LYS A 231 3.70 -23.87 20.16
N GLN A 232 2.44 -23.55 20.32
CA GLN A 232 1.37 -23.63 19.31
C GLN A 232 0.87 -22.23 18.91
N GLY A 233 1.70 -21.20 19.15
CA GLY A 233 1.35 -19.81 18.95
C GLY A 233 1.84 -19.25 17.62
N TYR A 234 1.68 -17.95 17.49
CA TYR A 234 1.84 -17.22 16.24
C TYR A 234 3.24 -17.36 15.64
N PHE A 235 4.31 -17.17 16.43
CA PHE A 235 5.68 -17.23 15.92
C PHE A 235 6.06 -18.65 15.46
N ASN A 236 5.61 -19.68 16.15
CA ASN A 236 5.88 -21.06 15.73
C ASN A 236 5.15 -21.43 14.43
N LEU A 237 3.92 -20.94 14.23
CA LEU A 237 3.12 -21.25 13.04
C LEU A 237 3.54 -20.44 11.82
N PHE A 238 3.83 -19.16 12.01
CA PHE A 238 4.11 -18.21 10.91
C PHE A 238 5.60 -17.97 10.67
N GLY A 239 6.46 -18.27 11.63
CA GLY A 239 7.90 -18.16 11.49
C GLY A 239 8.51 -19.25 10.61
N VAL A 240 9.78 -19.06 10.27
CA VAL A 240 10.62 -20.04 9.57
C VAL A 240 11.91 -20.22 10.36
N GLY A 241 12.08 -21.39 10.94
CA GLY A 241 13.15 -21.64 11.92
C GLY A 241 12.87 -20.95 13.26
N GLU A 242 13.92 -20.70 14.01
CA GLU A 242 13.82 -20.01 15.30
C GLU A 242 13.46 -18.54 15.10
N VAL A 243 12.49 -18.04 15.86
CA VAL A 243 12.05 -16.65 15.86
C VAL A 243 12.51 -15.97 17.14
N GLU A 244 13.37 -14.97 17.00
CA GLU A 244 13.87 -14.16 18.10
C GLU A 244 12.82 -13.09 18.47
N ALA A 245 11.88 -13.44 19.37
CA ALA A 245 10.81 -12.56 19.79
C ALA A 245 11.32 -11.23 20.41
N ALA A 246 12.51 -11.23 21.00
CA ALA A 246 13.13 -10.04 21.57
C ALA A 246 13.34 -8.92 20.52
N ARG A 247 13.61 -9.28 19.27
CA ARG A 247 13.79 -8.34 18.16
C ARG A 247 12.55 -7.49 17.85
N ALA A 248 11.38 -7.91 18.31
CA ALA A 248 10.16 -7.13 18.16
C ALA A 248 10.27 -5.73 18.80
N LEU A 249 11.13 -5.57 19.79
CA LEU A 249 11.30 -4.32 20.50
C LEU A 249 12.48 -3.48 20.01
N ASP A 250 13.29 -4.04 19.10
CA ASP A 250 14.40 -3.32 18.51
C ASP A 250 13.90 -2.11 17.71
N GLY A 251 14.52 -0.95 17.95
CA GLY A 251 14.16 0.27 17.27
C GLY A 251 12.77 0.83 17.61
N TRP A 252 12.10 0.36 18.66
CA TRP A 252 10.84 0.94 19.11
C TRP A 252 11.03 2.43 19.44
N GLY A 253 10.16 3.27 18.88
CA GLY A 253 10.22 4.72 19.09
C GLY A 253 11.13 5.45 18.08
N THR A 254 11.73 4.75 17.11
CA THR A 254 12.38 5.39 15.96
C THR A 254 11.36 5.90 14.93
N TRP A 255 10.10 5.62 15.15
CA TRP A 255 8.96 5.98 14.31
C TRP A 255 9.09 5.46 12.88
N GLU A 256 8.78 4.20 12.73
CA GLU A 256 8.87 3.46 11.46
C GLU A 256 8.25 4.21 10.27
N ILE A 257 7.15 4.94 10.51
CA ILE A 257 6.48 5.75 9.47
C ILE A 257 7.33 6.96 9.01
N ALA A 258 8.30 7.39 9.83
CA ALA A 258 9.23 8.46 9.48
C ALA A 258 10.57 7.89 8.96
N ASN A 259 11.05 6.80 9.56
CA ASN A 259 12.31 6.17 9.19
C ASN A 259 12.22 4.63 9.36
N PRO A 260 12.28 3.85 8.29
CA PRO A 260 12.57 4.22 6.89
C PRO A 260 11.42 4.90 6.13
N GLY A 261 10.26 5.09 6.74
CA GLY A 261 9.08 5.65 6.12
C GLY A 261 8.26 4.64 5.32
N ALA A 262 7.15 5.12 4.76
CA ALA A 262 6.35 4.36 3.81
C ALA A 262 6.94 4.46 2.41
N SER A 263 6.82 3.39 1.64
CA SER A 263 7.14 3.41 0.22
C SER A 263 5.87 3.65 -0.58
N TYR A 264 5.85 4.72 -1.38
CA TYR A 264 4.70 5.11 -2.20
C TYR A 264 4.87 4.67 -3.64
N LYS A 265 3.79 4.28 -4.28
CA LYS A 265 3.79 3.88 -5.69
C LYS A 265 3.42 5.05 -6.59
N LEU A 266 4.21 5.30 -7.61
CA LEU A 266 3.87 6.23 -8.70
C LEU A 266 3.13 5.54 -9.84
N TYR A 267 3.26 4.22 -9.97
CA TYR A 267 2.65 3.42 -11.02
C TYR A 267 1.65 2.43 -10.42
N PRO A 268 0.45 2.28 -11.00
CA PRO A 268 -0.62 1.44 -10.46
C PRO A 268 -0.41 -0.05 -10.79
N CYS A 269 0.75 -0.58 -10.44
CA CYS A 269 1.16 -1.96 -10.68
C CYS A 269 1.99 -2.52 -9.51
N CYS A 270 2.39 -3.78 -9.62
CA CYS A 270 3.23 -4.42 -8.60
C CYS A 270 4.52 -3.63 -8.38
N TYR A 271 4.89 -3.39 -7.13
CA TYR A 271 6.08 -2.60 -6.81
C TYR A 271 7.36 -3.17 -7.42
N SER A 272 7.41 -4.51 -7.55
CA SER A 272 8.55 -5.22 -8.17
C SER A 272 8.76 -4.91 -9.66
N THR A 273 7.84 -4.20 -10.32
CA THR A 273 8.02 -3.74 -11.70
C THR A 273 8.51 -2.29 -11.80
N HIS A 274 8.49 -1.54 -10.68
CA HIS A 274 8.67 -0.09 -10.71
C HIS A 274 10.03 0.35 -11.20
N SER A 275 11.13 -0.31 -10.79
CA SER A 275 12.47 0.06 -11.28
C SER A 275 12.64 -0.14 -12.78
N ALA A 276 12.06 -1.22 -13.33
CA ALA A 276 12.08 -1.45 -14.77
C ALA A 276 11.23 -0.41 -15.53
N VAL A 277 10.06 -0.06 -14.98
CA VAL A 277 9.21 1.02 -15.50
C VAL A 277 9.97 2.36 -15.48
N GLU A 278 10.57 2.70 -14.35
CA GLU A 278 11.30 3.96 -14.19
C GLU A 278 12.54 4.04 -15.10
N ALA A 279 13.30 2.96 -15.21
CA ALA A 279 14.41 2.88 -16.17
C ALA A 279 13.94 3.13 -17.60
N THR A 280 12.82 2.51 -18.00
CA THR A 280 12.21 2.72 -19.31
C THR A 280 11.77 4.16 -19.53
N LEU A 281 11.08 4.76 -18.53
CA LEU A 281 10.65 6.16 -18.61
C LEU A 281 11.82 7.14 -18.63
N ASN A 282 12.92 6.83 -17.96
CA ASN A 282 14.16 7.61 -18.03
C ASN A 282 14.75 7.61 -19.45
N LEU A 283 14.75 6.44 -20.11
CA LEU A 283 15.18 6.35 -21.52
C LEU A 283 14.28 7.17 -22.44
N VAL A 284 12.94 7.07 -22.27
CA VAL A 284 11.99 7.87 -23.06
C VAL A 284 12.18 9.37 -22.82
N ARG A 285 12.43 9.80 -21.59
CA ARG A 285 12.70 11.22 -21.28
C ARG A 285 13.97 11.76 -21.91
N ARG A 286 15.03 10.95 -21.97
CA ARG A 286 16.34 11.37 -22.53
C ARG A 286 16.39 11.34 -24.04
N HIS A 287 15.71 10.38 -24.66
CA HIS A 287 15.85 10.11 -26.09
C HIS A 287 14.58 10.43 -26.89
N GLY A 288 13.51 10.88 -26.21
CA GLY A 288 12.18 11.06 -26.79
C GLY A 288 11.40 9.74 -26.87
N PRO A 289 10.11 9.80 -27.27
CA PRO A 289 9.31 8.61 -27.46
C PRO A 289 9.89 7.74 -28.57
N PHE A 290 10.05 6.45 -28.31
CA PHE A 290 10.51 5.49 -29.30
C PHE A 290 9.39 5.13 -30.27
N ASP A 291 9.67 5.13 -31.59
CA ASP A 291 8.77 4.52 -32.56
C ASP A 291 8.75 3.00 -32.31
N ALA A 292 7.61 2.48 -31.83
CA ALA A 292 7.48 1.07 -31.51
C ALA A 292 7.85 0.15 -32.69
N ARG A 293 7.68 0.60 -33.94
CA ARG A 293 8.04 -0.17 -35.14
C ARG A 293 9.55 -0.33 -35.30
N GLN A 294 10.33 0.60 -34.74
CA GLN A 294 11.79 0.56 -34.77
C GLN A 294 12.40 -0.16 -33.58
N VAL A 295 11.64 -0.42 -32.52
CA VAL A 295 12.11 -1.19 -31.37
C VAL A 295 12.12 -2.67 -31.74
N VAL A 296 13.31 -3.27 -31.85
CA VAL A 296 13.45 -4.69 -32.18
C VAL A 296 13.50 -5.56 -30.94
N ARG A 297 13.99 -5.00 -29.81
CA ARG A 297 14.13 -5.75 -28.56
C ARG A 297 14.19 -4.81 -27.36
N ILE A 298 13.56 -5.24 -26.26
CA ILE A 298 13.72 -4.62 -24.95
C ILE A 298 14.15 -5.74 -23.98
N ASP A 299 15.33 -5.59 -23.37
CA ASP A 299 15.82 -6.48 -22.34
C ASP A 299 15.61 -5.85 -20.96
N SER A 300 14.86 -6.51 -20.08
CA SER A 300 14.66 -6.11 -18.69
C SER A 300 15.35 -7.12 -17.77
N ARG A 301 16.45 -6.73 -17.15
CA ARG A 301 17.11 -7.51 -16.12
C ARG A 301 16.52 -7.13 -14.78
N THR A 302 15.85 -8.06 -14.15
CA THR A 302 15.07 -7.85 -12.90
C THR A 302 15.55 -8.86 -11.87
N HIS A 303 15.67 -8.45 -10.61
CA HIS A 303 16.08 -9.37 -9.55
C HIS A 303 15.17 -10.59 -9.49
N GLU A 304 15.75 -11.79 -9.27
CA GLU A 304 15.01 -13.08 -9.30
C GLU A 304 13.80 -13.11 -8.35
N ARG A 305 13.92 -12.50 -7.15
CA ARG A 305 12.81 -12.41 -6.18
C ARG A 305 11.64 -11.57 -6.69
N ALA A 306 11.93 -10.51 -7.43
CA ALA A 306 10.92 -9.66 -8.04
C ALA A 306 10.29 -10.36 -9.24
N LEU A 307 11.12 -10.98 -10.09
CA LEU A 307 10.68 -11.68 -11.30
C LEU A 307 9.83 -12.92 -10.98
N ALA A 308 10.07 -13.59 -9.87
CA ALA A 308 9.33 -14.79 -9.44
C ALA A 308 7.79 -14.63 -9.44
N HIS A 309 7.27 -13.40 -9.34
CA HIS A 309 5.83 -13.13 -9.38
C HIS A 309 5.43 -12.08 -10.43
N THR A 310 6.39 -11.52 -11.18
CA THR A 310 6.13 -10.52 -12.23
C THR A 310 6.50 -10.99 -13.63
N ASP A 311 7.05 -12.18 -13.79
CA ASP A 311 7.28 -12.79 -15.10
C ASP A 311 5.97 -13.31 -15.69
N ARG A 312 5.26 -12.44 -16.41
CA ARG A 312 3.98 -12.74 -17.08
C ARG A 312 4.02 -12.18 -18.49
N PRO A 313 4.63 -12.90 -19.45
CA PRO A 313 4.85 -12.40 -20.80
C PRO A 313 3.55 -12.24 -21.60
N ASP A 314 2.45 -12.88 -21.18
CA ASP A 314 1.16 -12.86 -21.85
C ASP A 314 -0.01 -12.66 -20.87
N PRO A 315 -0.16 -11.47 -20.26
CA PRO A 315 -1.24 -11.23 -19.31
C PRO A 315 -2.60 -11.20 -20.03
N ASP A 316 -3.57 -11.92 -19.48
CA ASP A 316 -4.90 -12.14 -20.04
C ASP A 316 -6.01 -11.27 -19.42
N SER A 317 -5.65 -10.52 -18.39
CA SER A 317 -6.58 -9.67 -17.64
C SER A 317 -5.89 -8.39 -17.16
N PRO A 318 -6.66 -7.32 -16.85
CA PRO A 318 -6.13 -6.10 -16.26
C PRO A 318 -5.30 -6.35 -14.99
N LEU A 319 -5.78 -7.26 -14.14
CA LEU A 319 -5.09 -7.59 -12.90
C LEU A 319 -3.80 -8.39 -13.16
N ALA A 320 -3.79 -9.31 -14.12
CA ALA A 320 -2.57 -10.01 -14.53
C ALA A 320 -1.54 -9.03 -15.12
N ALA A 321 -1.99 -8.04 -15.87
CA ALA A 321 -1.13 -6.99 -16.45
C ALA A 321 -0.41 -6.16 -15.38
N LYS A 322 -1.03 -5.89 -14.21
CA LYS A 322 -0.38 -5.21 -13.08
C LYS A 322 0.81 -6.00 -12.50
N PHE A 323 0.87 -7.30 -12.73
CA PHE A 323 1.94 -8.20 -12.31
C PHE A 323 2.81 -8.68 -13.47
N SER A 324 2.77 -8.01 -14.63
CA SER A 324 3.61 -8.29 -15.80
C SER A 324 4.67 -7.21 -15.97
N VAL A 325 5.92 -7.53 -15.67
CA VAL A 325 7.03 -6.60 -15.92
C VAL A 325 7.13 -6.28 -17.42
N GLN A 326 6.86 -7.27 -18.28
CA GLN A 326 6.89 -7.09 -19.73
C GLN A 326 5.82 -6.08 -20.18
N TYR A 327 4.59 -6.20 -19.68
CA TYR A 327 3.51 -5.28 -20.02
C TYR A 327 3.78 -3.86 -19.50
N CYS A 328 4.23 -3.74 -18.25
CA CYS A 328 4.53 -2.43 -17.65
C CYS A 328 5.66 -1.70 -18.40
N VAL A 329 6.72 -2.42 -18.80
CA VAL A 329 7.82 -1.90 -19.61
C VAL A 329 7.34 -1.51 -21.01
N ALA A 330 6.51 -2.35 -21.66
CA ALA A 330 5.95 -2.05 -22.97
C ALA A 330 5.10 -0.76 -22.94
N ARG A 331 4.25 -0.60 -21.91
CA ARG A 331 3.47 0.64 -21.71
C ARG A 331 4.36 1.85 -21.46
N ALA A 332 5.38 1.72 -20.61
CA ALA A 332 6.32 2.79 -20.36
C ALA A 332 7.04 3.25 -21.62
N ALA A 333 7.48 2.31 -22.46
CA ALA A 333 8.19 2.61 -23.71
C ALA A 333 7.27 3.24 -24.77
N LEU A 334 6.03 2.74 -24.89
CA LEU A 334 5.06 3.16 -25.90
C LEU A 334 4.44 4.52 -25.56
N ASP A 335 3.96 4.67 -24.32
CA ASP A 335 3.12 5.80 -23.93
C ASP A 335 3.90 6.88 -23.15
N GLY A 336 5.15 6.62 -22.76
CA GLY A 336 5.95 7.52 -21.92
C GLY A 336 5.38 7.75 -20.53
N ARG A 337 4.46 6.89 -20.11
CA ARG A 337 3.78 6.92 -18.80
C ARG A 337 3.17 5.56 -18.47
N VAL A 338 2.91 5.32 -17.19
CA VAL A 338 2.17 4.15 -16.70
C VAL A 338 1.10 4.65 -15.71
N VAL A 339 -0.16 4.59 -16.11
CA VAL A 339 -1.31 5.18 -15.42
C VAL A 339 -2.45 4.18 -15.27
N LEU A 340 -3.47 4.50 -14.46
CA LEU A 340 -4.60 3.60 -14.16
C LEU A 340 -5.31 3.09 -15.40
N GLU A 341 -5.50 3.96 -16.40
CA GLU A 341 -6.18 3.65 -17.66
C GLU A 341 -5.52 2.49 -18.42
N HIS A 342 -4.22 2.28 -18.23
CA HIS A 342 -3.50 1.16 -18.86
C HIS A 342 -3.90 -0.22 -18.28
N PHE A 343 -4.56 -0.23 -17.13
CA PHE A 343 -4.99 -1.45 -16.43
C PHE A 343 -6.51 -1.53 -16.31
N GLU A 344 -7.26 -0.88 -17.20
CA GLU A 344 -8.72 -0.87 -17.20
C GLU A 344 -9.28 -1.50 -18.48
N GLY A 345 -10.44 -2.12 -18.36
CA GLY A 345 -11.13 -2.72 -19.50
C GLY A 345 -10.23 -3.65 -20.31
N ASP A 346 -10.20 -3.43 -21.62
CA ASP A 346 -9.41 -4.21 -22.57
C ASP A 346 -8.04 -3.59 -22.91
N ALA A 347 -7.54 -2.63 -22.11
CA ALA A 347 -6.27 -1.98 -22.39
C ALA A 347 -5.08 -2.96 -22.51
N HIS A 348 -5.11 -4.09 -21.80
CA HIS A 348 -4.11 -5.16 -21.90
C HIS A 348 -4.12 -5.89 -23.25
N ARG A 349 -5.19 -5.72 -24.05
CA ARG A 349 -5.38 -6.32 -25.39
C ARG A 349 -5.04 -5.36 -26.52
N ASP A 350 -4.68 -4.12 -26.23
CA ASP A 350 -4.30 -3.13 -27.23
C ASP A 350 -3.26 -3.71 -28.20
N PRO A 351 -3.53 -3.76 -29.52
CA PRO A 351 -2.64 -4.39 -30.51
C PRO A 351 -1.22 -3.83 -30.53
N ALA A 352 -1.06 -2.50 -30.33
CA ALA A 352 0.26 -1.87 -30.33
C ALA A 352 1.10 -2.32 -29.12
N VAL A 353 0.45 -2.42 -27.96
CA VAL A 353 1.11 -2.92 -26.76
C VAL A 353 1.43 -4.40 -26.88
N ARG A 354 0.50 -5.21 -27.37
CA ARG A 354 0.68 -6.65 -27.61
C ARG A 354 1.82 -6.94 -28.56
N ASP A 355 1.99 -6.09 -29.58
CA ASP A 355 3.09 -6.21 -30.52
C ASP A 355 4.44 -5.90 -29.85
N LEU A 356 4.52 -4.80 -29.10
CA LEU A 356 5.76 -4.44 -28.37
C LEU A 356 6.05 -5.45 -27.24
N LEU A 357 5.05 -5.92 -26.52
CA LEU A 357 5.15 -6.89 -25.43
C LEU A 357 5.92 -8.16 -25.84
N ARG A 358 5.69 -8.67 -27.08
CA ARG A 358 6.40 -9.87 -27.58
C ARG A 358 7.92 -9.64 -27.76
N ARG A 359 8.37 -8.40 -27.76
CA ARG A 359 9.79 -8.00 -27.90
C ARG A 359 10.42 -7.64 -26.55
N VAL A 360 9.66 -7.70 -25.45
CA VAL A 360 10.19 -7.49 -24.10
C VAL A 360 10.62 -8.82 -23.50
N HIS A 361 11.88 -8.94 -23.19
CA HIS A 361 12.49 -10.12 -22.59
C HIS A 361 12.91 -9.80 -21.16
N ALA A 362 12.24 -10.41 -20.20
CA ALA A 362 12.62 -10.32 -18.79
C ALA A 362 13.57 -11.46 -18.45
N THR A 363 14.69 -11.13 -17.83
CA THR A 363 15.69 -12.14 -17.41
C THR A 363 16.04 -11.91 -15.93
N PRO A 364 16.09 -13.00 -15.14
CA PRO A 364 16.49 -12.89 -13.75
C PRO A 364 17.99 -12.62 -13.64
N TYR A 365 18.38 -11.91 -12.58
CA TYR A 365 19.75 -11.94 -12.09
C TYR A 365 19.76 -12.26 -10.60
N THR A 366 20.88 -12.82 -10.16
CA THR A 366 21.20 -13.10 -8.76
C THR A 366 22.31 -12.18 -8.32
N GLY A 367 22.37 -11.85 -7.03
CA GLY A 367 23.38 -10.91 -6.51
C GLY A 367 22.95 -9.47 -6.68
N LYS A 368 23.90 -8.57 -6.91
CA LYS A 368 23.66 -7.12 -6.91
C LYS A 368 24.00 -6.51 -8.26
N LEU A 369 23.10 -5.71 -8.83
CA LEU A 369 23.41 -4.76 -9.91
C LEU A 369 23.99 -3.46 -9.33
N PHE A 370 23.68 -3.16 -8.08
CA PHE A 370 24.14 -1.99 -7.33
C PHE A 370 24.72 -2.41 -5.98
N ALA A 371 25.38 -1.48 -5.29
CA ALA A 371 25.96 -1.72 -3.97
C ALA A 371 24.91 -1.94 -2.86
N ASP A 372 23.69 -1.45 -3.05
CA ASP A 372 22.60 -1.56 -2.10
C ASP A 372 21.88 -2.92 -2.20
N ASP A 373 21.34 -3.41 -1.08
CA ASP A 373 20.70 -4.73 -0.97
C ASP A 373 19.19 -4.71 -1.31
N ASP A 374 18.68 -3.66 -1.98
CA ASP A 374 17.26 -3.62 -2.33
C ASP A 374 16.98 -4.53 -3.54
N PRO A 375 16.18 -5.61 -3.39
CA PRO A 375 15.87 -6.54 -4.49
C PRO A 375 14.90 -5.96 -5.52
N LEU A 376 14.75 -4.65 -5.57
CA LEU A 376 13.85 -3.94 -6.49
C LEU A 376 14.60 -3.21 -7.59
N ASP A 377 15.92 -3.32 -7.66
CA ASP A 377 16.71 -2.74 -8.74
C ASP A 377 16.43 -3.42 -10.09
N ALA A 378 16.67 -2.69 -11.19
CA ALA A 378 16.50 -3.20 -12.55
C ALA A 378 17.41 -2.48 -13.55
N GLU A 379 17.74 -3.18 -14.64
CA GLU A 379 18.40 -2.63 -15.82
C GLU A 379 17.52 -2.87 -17.03
N VAL A 380 17.28 -1.83 -17.83
CA VAL A 380 16.53 -1.95 -19.09
C VAL A 380 17.39 -1.48 -20.26
N THR A 381 17.44 -2.28 -21.31
CA THR A 381 18.09 -1.96 -22.59
C THR A 381 17.08 -1.98 -23.71
N ILE A 382 16.93 -0.89 -24.46
CA ILE A 382 16.10 -0.78 -25.67
C ILE A 382 17.00 -0.78 -26.88
N THR A 383 16.80 -1.74 -27.80
CA THR A 383 17.55 -1.89 -29.04
C THR A 383 16.66 -1.55 -30.23
N LEU A 384 17.15 -0.70 -31.13
CA LEU A 384 16.46 -0.25 -32.32
C LEU A 384 16.94 -1.00 -33.58
N ALA A 385 16.14 -0.96 -34.65
CA ALA A 385 16.39 -1.62 -35.92
C ALA A 385 17.68 -1.09 -36.65
N ASP A 386 18.11 0.13 -36.35
CA ASP A 386 19.33 0.71 -36.87
C ASP A 386 20.59 0.31 -36.06
N GLY A 387 20.45 -0.56 -35.09
CA GLY A 387 21.54 -1.06 -34.25
C GLY A 387 21.85 -0.21 -33.01
N ARG A 388 21.25 0.96 -32.86
CA ARG A 388 21.43 1.76 -31.63
C ARG A 388 20.79 1.04 -30.42
N SER A 389 21.48 1.08 -29.29
CA SER A 389 21.00 0.53 -28.02
C SER A 389 21.15 1.56 -26.91
N TYR A 390 20.15 1.64 -26.07
CA TYR A 390 20.11 2.56 -24.93
C TYR A 390 19.86 1.78 -23.66
N THR A 391 20.70 1.96 -22.64
CA THR A 391 20.62 1.25 -21.36
C THR A 391 20.45 2.23 -20.22
N GLU A 392 19.57 1.90 -19.29
CA GLU A 392 19.34 2.61 -18.04
C GLU A 392 19.27 1.63 -16.89
N LYS A 393 19.77 2.06 -15.72
CA LYS A 393 19.72 1.31 -14.47
C LYS A 393 19.04 2.15 -13.40
N VAL A 394 18.16 1.51 -12.63
CA VAL A 394 17.53 2.10 -11.47
C VAL A 394 17.76 1.17 -10.28
N ASP A 395 18.43 1.70 -9.26
CA ASP A 395 18.72 0.97 -8.00
C ASP A 395 17.48 0.90 -7.11
N ARG A 396 16.83 2.03 -6.91
CA ARG A 396 15.59 2.15 -6.13
C ARG A 396 14.59 3.03 -6.85
N PRO A 397 13.34 2.57 -7.03
CA PRO A 397 12.32 3.41 -7.65
C PRO A 397 11.94 4.57 -6.73
N LEU A 398 11.58 5.72 -7.32
CA LEU A 398 11.16 6.91 -6.59
C LEU A 398 10.00 6.58 -5.63
N GLY A 399 10.08 7.10 -4.42
CA GLY A 399 9.11 6.82 -3.36
C GLY A 399 9.38 5.55 -2.55
N ARG A 400 10.55 4.90 -2.72
CA ARG A 400 10.87 3.63 -2.06
C ARG A 400 11.09 3.76 -0.55
N ALA A 401 11.58 4.90 -0.09
CA ALA A 401 11.81 5.18 1.33
C ALA A 401 11.85 6.71 1.54
N ALA A 402 11.96 7.13 2.80
CA ALA A 402 11.97 8.56 3.15
C ALA A 402 13.14 9.34 2.51
N ASP A 403 14.28 8.69 2.30
CA ASP A 403 15.46 9.28 1.65
C ASP A 403 15.34 9.39 0.10
N ASN A 404 14.29 8.78 -0.47
CA ASN A 404 13.93 8.85 -1.89
C ASN A 404 12.42 9.15 -2.03
N ALA A 405 11.93 10.11 -1.25
CA ALA A 405 10.51 10.42 -1.14
C ALA A 405 9.94 11.06 -2.42
N ILE A 406 8.67 10.83 -2.65
CA ILE A 406 7.89 11.56 -3.65
C ILE A 406 7.52 12.93 -3.05
N ALA A 407 7.69 14.00 -3.81
CA ALA A 407 7.27 15.33 -3.38
C ALA A 407 5.76 15.39 -3.09
N ASP A 408 5.36 16.19 -2.11
CA ASP A 408 3.97 16.29 -1.65
C ASP A 408 3.01 16.67 -2.78
N GLU A 409 3.43 17.52 -3.71
CA GLU A 409 2.63 17.93 -4.86
C GLU A 409 2.27 16.75 -5.77
N HIS A 410 3.16 15.78 -5.92
CA HIS A 410 2.88 14.56 -6.67
C HIS A 410 1.94 13.63 -5.92
N MET A 411 2.06 13.57 -4.58
CA MET A 411 1.12 12.78 -3.76
C MET A 411 -0.28 13.39 -3.80
N LYS A 412 -0.41 14.72 -3.78
CA LYS A 412 -1.68 15.43 -3.97
C LYS A 412 -2.27 15.17 -5.36
N ALA A 413 -1.45 15.30 -6.42
CA ALA A 413 -1.88 15.01 -7.79
C ALA A 413 -2.34 13.55 -7.94
N LYS A 414 -1.66 12.60 -7.30
CA LYS A 414 -2.09 11.20 -7.24
C LYS A 414 -3.45 11.06 -6.55
N PHE A 415 -3.62 11.70 -5.39
CA PHE A 415 -4.89 11.71 -4.67
C PHE A 415 -6.02 12.27 -5.53
N GLU A 416 -5.83 13.46 -6.12
CA GLU A 416 -6.82 14.13 -6.96
C GLU A 416 -7.20 13.28 -8.18
N ASN A 417 -6.21 12.66 -8.84
CA ASN A 417 -6.46 11.74 -9.97
C ASN A 417 -7.29 10.53 -9.56
N CYS A 418 -6.99 9.94 -8.41
CA CYS A 418 -7.75 8.81 -7.87
C CYS A 418 -9.16 9.24 -7.45
N ALA A 419 -9.28 10.34 -6.70
CA ALA A 419 -10.54 10.85 -6.18
C ALA A 419 -11.50 11.32 -7.28
N ALA A 420 -10.98 11.88 -8.39
CA ALA A 420 -11.76 12.32 -9.54
C ALA A 420 -12.59 11.21 -10.22
N ARG A 421 -12.33 9.94 -9.89
CA ARG A 421 -13.13 8.79 -10.37
C ARG A 421 -14.49 8.70 -9.67
N VAL A 422 -14.63 9.34 -8.52
CA VAL A 422 -15.80 9.28 -7.65
C VAL A 422 -16.31 10.67 -7.29
N LEU A 423 -15.40 11.61 -7.02
CA LEU A 423 -15.71 12.95 -6.52
C LEU A 423 -15.67 14.00 -7.63
N ALA A 424 -16.52 15.02 -7.50
CA ALA A 424 -16.38 16.22 -8.30
C ALA A 424 -15.07 16.96 -7.93
N PRO A 425 -14.45 17.73 -8.86
CA PRO A 425 -13.15 18.37 -8.61
C PRO A 425 -13.08 19.23 -7.34
N ALA A 426 -14.13 19.99 -7.05
CA ALA A 426 -14.20 20.82 -5.85
C ALA A 426 -14.23 19.99 -4.56
N ALA A 427 -14.94 18.85 -4.55
CA ALA A 427 -15.01 17.93 -3.42
C ALA A 427 -13.65 17.22 -3.24
N ALA A 428 -13.02 16.76 -4.31
CA ALA A 428 -11.69 16.16 -4.27
C ALA A 428 -10.66 17.12 -3.69
N ALA A 429 -10.63 18.38 -4.15
CA ALA A 429 -9.75 19.42 -3.61
C ALA A 429 -10.04 19.73 -2.13
N ALA A 430 -11.30 19.76 -1.71
CA ALA A 430 -11.68 19.98 -0.31
C ALA A 430 -11.23 18.80 0.57
N ALA A 431 -11.42 17.56 0.13
CA ALA A 431 -10.97 16.37 0.81
C ALA A 431 -9.43 16.32 0.93
N CYS A 432 -8.71 16.69 -0.13
CA CYS A 432 -7.25 16.79 -0.13
C CYS A 432 -6.78 17.76 0.95
N ARG A 433 -7.32 19.00 1.00
CA ARG A 433 -6.97 19.97 2.05
C ARG A 433 -7.29 19.50 3.46
N ALA A 434 -8.40 18.80 3.65
CA ALA A 434 -8.76 18.24 4.94
C ALA A 434 -7.74 17.16 5.38
N LEU A 435 -7.27 16.32 4.46
CA LEU A 435 -6.24 15.30 4.72
C LEU A 435 -4.87 15.92 5.00
N GLU A 436 -4.51 17.02 4.31
CA GLU A 436 -3.27 17.76 4.58
C GLU A 436 -3.25 18.39 5.99
N THR A 437 -4.41 18.70 6.53
CA THR A 437 -4.58 19.31 7.87
C THR A 437 -5.34 18.39 8.81
N LEU A 438 -5.14 17.08 8.67
CA LEU A 438 -5.88 16.03 9.37
C LEU A 438 -5.89 16.22 10.90
N GLU A 439 -4.78 16.74 11.47
CA GLU A 439 -4.66 17.03 12.90
C GLU A 439 -5.62 18.12 13.40
N ARG A 440 -6.24 18.90 12.51
CA ARG A 440 -7.20 19.97 12.84
C ARG A 440 -8.65 19.51 12.80
N ILE A 441 -8.91 18.31 12.25
CA ILE A 441 -10.27 17.78 12.15
C ILE A 441 -10.75 17.35 13.53
N GLY A 442 -11.89 17.89 13.96
CA GLY A 442 -12.51 17.57 15.24
C GLY A 442 -13.19 16.20 15.26
N SER A 443 -13.70 15.77 14.11
CA SER A 443 -14.35 14.48 13.92
C SER A 443 -14.03 13.90 12.54
N VAL A 444 -13.69 12.61 12.48
CA VAL A 444 -13.50 11.87 11.23
C VAL A 444 -14.72 11.97 10.30
N ARG A 445 -15.92 12.21 10.86
CA ARG A 445 -17.14 12.46 10.10
C ARG A 445 -17.03 13.69 9.18
N GLU A 446 -16.31 14.71 9.58
CA GLU A 446 -16.08 15.91 8.74
C GLU A 446 -15.32 15.51 7.47
N LEU A 447 -14.30 14.66 7.59
CA LEU A 447 -13.57 14.13 6.44
C LEU A 447 -14.47 13.27 5.56
N THR A 448 -15.15 12.28 6.13
CA THR A 448 -15.93 11.32 5.33
C THR A 448 -17.14 11.96 4.64
N THR A 449 -17.68 13.06 5.15
CA THR A 449 -18.69 13.87 4.44
C THR A 449 -18.14 14.46 3.14
N LEU A 450 -16.86 14.83 3.11
CA LEU A 450 -16.20 15.33 1.88
C LEU A 450 -15.90 14.20 0.87
N LEU A 451 -15.92 12.93 1.31
CA LEU A 451 -15.67 11.76 0.47
C LEU A 451 -16.95 11.17 -0.14
N GLU A 452 -18.12 11.72 0.19
CA GLU A 452 -19.38 11.30 -0.42
C GLU A 452 -19.52 11.86 -1.85
N PRO A 453 -19.85 11.02 -2.85
CA PRO A 453 -20.17 11.50 -4.18
C PRO A 453 -21.38 12.46 -4.13
N ALA A 454 -21.38 13.51 -4.93
CA ALA A 454 -22.57 14.33 -5.11
C ALA A 454 -23.72 13.46 -5.63
N GLY A 455 -24.88 13.53 -4.95
CA GLY A 455 -26.01 12.62 -4.99
C GLY A 455 -26.38 12.00 -6.35
N ALA A 456 -27.06 10.87 -6.34
CA ALA A 456 -27.42 10.00 -7.45
C ALA A 456 -28.26 10.70 -8.54
N GLY A 457 -27.61 11.48 -9.39
CA GLY A 457 -28.11 12.15 -10.58
C GLY A 457 -27.03 12.34 -11.62
N ALA A 458 -25.77 12.26 -11.22
CA ALA A 458 -24.64 12.29 -12.12
C ALA A 458 -24.15 10.85 -12.31
N GLY A 459 -24.64 10.18 -13.33
CA GLY A 459 -24.00 8.95 -13.83
C GLY A 459 -22.49 9.23 -13.94
N VAL A 460 -21.68 8.32 -13.45
CA VAL A 460 -20.20 8.39 -13.48
C VAL A 460 -19.81 8.72 -14.93
N ARG A 461 -19.70 10.01 -15.24
CA ARG A 461 -19.05 10.44 -16.47
C ARG A 461 -17.57 10.13 -16.26
N ARG A 462 -17.01 9.26 -17.10
CA ARG A 462 -15.57 9.12 -17.25
C ARG A 462 -15.03 10.48 -17.65
N ASN A 463 -14.71 11.32 -16.65
CA ASN A 463 -14.06 12.60 -16.90
C ASN A 463 -12.62 12.31 -17.31
N HIS A 464 -12.15 13.02 -18.33
CA HIS A 464 -10.78 12.94 -18.82
C HIS A 464 -9.80 13.11 -17.65
N PRO A 465 -8.75 12.29 -17.58
CA PRO A 465 -7.78 12.31 -16.48
C PRO A 465 -7.08 13.67 -16.44
N VAL A 466 -6.99 14.21 -15.23
CA VAL A 466 -6.03 15.28 -14.93
C VAL A 466 -4.64 14.74 -15.27
N ARG A 467 -3.88 15.42 -16.13
CA ARG A 467 -2.49 15.02 -16.43
C ARG A 467 -1.69 15.11 -15.13
N ILE A 468 -1.27 13.96 -14.61
CA ILE A 468 -0.21 13.94 -13.58
C ILE A 468 1.06 14.45 -14.27
N PRO A 469 1.67 15.55 -13.81
CA PRO A 469 2.98 15.96 -14.34
C PRO A 469 3.95 14.79 -14.18
N SER A 470 4.74 14.52 -15.21
CA SER A 470 5.85 13.58 -15.05
C SER A 470 6.76 14.09 -13.93
N PRO A 471 7.23 13.24 -13.01
CA PRO A 471 8.17 13.68 -12.00
C PRO A 471 9.37 14.36 -12.67
N PRO A 472 9.92 15.44 -12.09
CA PRO A 472 11.07 16.11 -12.65
C PRO A 472 12.25 15.15 -12.73
N PRO A 473 13.17 15.31 -13.70
CA PRO A 473 14.38 14.51 -13.71
C PRO A 473 15.17 14.79 -12.43
N LEU A 474 15.66 13.74 -11.78
CA LEU A 474 16.59 13.89 -10.65
C LEU A 474 17.75 14.77 -11.09
N SER A 475 18.00 15.88 -10.40
CA SER A 475 19.11 16.78 -10.72
C SER A 475 20.43 16.04 -10.56
N GLN A 476 21.41 16.32 -11.42
CA GLN A 476 22.76 15.75 -11.33
C GLN A 476 23.47 16.09 -10.01
N ALA A 477 23.01 17.10 -9.27
CA ALA A 477 23.56 17.54 -7.98
C ALA A 477 23.21 16.56 -6.82
N GLU A 478 22.13 15.76 -6.93
CA GLU A 478 21.77 14.77 -5.92
C GLU A 478 22.45 13.42 -6.11
N ARG A 479 23.23 13.24 -7.18
CA ARG A 479 24.04 12.03 -7.45
C ARG A 479 25.49 12.13 -6.97
N GLY A 480 25.89 13.26 -6.39
CA GLY A 480 27.20 13.50 -5.84
C GLY A 480 27.36 12.94 -4.44
N GLY A 481 27.40 11.63 -4.30
CA GLY A 481 27.89 10.97 -3.11
C GLY A 481 29.36 11.33 -2.90
N SER A 482 29.67 12.03 -1.84
CA SER A 482 31.00 12.35 -1.39
C SER A 482 31.85 11.09 -1.27
N SER A 483 32.86 10.99 -2.12
CA SER A 483 34.05 10.19 -1.86
C SER A 483 34.77 10.80 -0.63
N LEU A 484 34.70 10.18 0.50
CA LEU A 484 35.67 10.35 1.58
C LEU A 484 36.46 9.06 1.74
N PRO A 485 37.80 9.11 1.84
CA PRO A 485 38.65 7.96 1.98
C PRO A 485 38.70 7.50 3.44
N PHE A 486 38.82 6.19 3.60
CA PHE A 486 39.08 5.28 4.71
C PHE A 486 37.89 4.46 5.17
#